data_8b3c2b232f017483ce2102cb06784033
#
_entry.id   8b3c2b232f017483ce2102cb06784033
#
_cell.length_a   1.000
_cell.length_b   1.000
_cell.length_c   1.000
_cell.angle_alpha   90.00
_cell.angle_beta   90.00
_cell.angle_gamma   90.00
#
_symmetry.space_group_name_H-M   'P 1'
#
loop_
_entity.id
_entity.type
_entity.pdbx_description
1 polymer ?
#
loop_
_entity_poly.entity_id
_entity_poly.type
_entity_poly.pdbx_seq_one_letter_code
_entity_poly.pdbx_strand_id
1 'polypeptide(L)'
;MRIIANKNKKNKKKFPWKIILDNKRCIPVPSQYNFKSNFIRRHGCSLVGFYMALRFRGIKKNMQQCLSYARRRLKCGAKYPLTEICRGINMICSGKPAVYHKSMSNDRIEAHLKKGHMILFEEGNPIHTVVLLRDNKTGRVWRFSDGRKNVTTVEKENKKKCTNEKYKGIVIVK
;
A
#
# COMPACT_ATOMS: atom_id res chain seq x y z
N MET A 1 14.31 -1.55 -9.07
CA MET A 1 12.90 -2.01 -9.09
C MET A 1 12.38 -2.03 -10.53
N ARG A 2 11.58 -3.02 -10.95
CA ARG A 2 10.91 -3.05 -12.26
C ARG A 2 9.40 -3.18 -12.07
N ILE A 3 8.62 -2.47 -12.89
CA ILE A 3 7.16 -2.58 -12.90
C ILE A 3 6.75 -3.14 -14.26
N ILE A 4 6.09 -4.28 -14.26
CA ILE A 4 5.69 -5.01 -15.46
C ILE A 4 4.17 -5.25 -15.47
N ALA A 5 3.59 -5.28 -16.68
CA ALA A 5 2.20 -5.70 -16.84
C ALA A 5 2.04 -7.20 -16.51
N ASN A 6 0.93 -7.54 -15.87
CA ASN A 6 0.63 -8.95 -15.61
C ASN A 6 0.11 -9.61 -16.90
N LYS A 7 0.91 -10.49 -17.51
CA LYS A 7 0.56 -11.21 -18.74
C LYS A 7 -0.43 -12.37 -18.53
N ASN A 8 -0.62 -12.81 -17.28
CA ASN A 8 -1.54 -13.92 -16.99
C ASN A 8 -3.01 -13.48 -17.21
N LYS A 9 -3.65 -13.97 -18.26
CA LYS A 9 -5.00 -13.60 -18.69
C LYS A 9 -6.05 -13.75 -17.57
N LYS A 10 -6.00 -14.83 -16.75
CA LYS A 10 -6.94 -15.07 -15.63
C LYS A 10 -6.85 -14.03 -14.52
N ASN A 11 -5.65 -13.50 -14.27
CA ASN A 11 -5.39 -12.61 -13.15
C ASN A 11 -5.16 -11.14 -13.55
N LYS A 12 -5.04 -10.83 -14.86
CA LYS A 12 -4.73 -9.47 -15.34
C LYS A 12 -5.73 -8.42 -14.86
N LYS A 13 -7.02 -8.73 -14.82
CA LYS A 13 -8.04 -7.79 -14.33
C LYS A 13 -7.86 -7.51 -12.83
N LYS A 14 -7.62 -8.54 -12.00
CA LYS A 14 -7.47 -8.39 -10.53
C LYS A 14 -6.13 -7.81 -10.13
N PHE A 15 -5.07 -8.16 -10.86
CA PHE A 15 -3.68 -7.77 -10.58
C PHE A 15 -3.04 -7.27 -11.88
N PRO A 16 -3.37 -6.05 -12.34
CA PRO A 16 -2.92 -5.55 -13.64
C PRO A 16 -1.40 -5.37 -13.73
N TRP A 17 -0.74 -5.14 -12.60
CA TRP A 17 0.69 -4.88 -12.52
C TRP A 17 1.40 -5.78 -11.52
N LYS A 18 2.69 -5.96 -11.73
CA LYS A 18 3.63 -6.60 -10.79
C LYS A 18 4.83 -5.70 -10.59
N ILE A 19 5.22 -5.54 -9.34
CA ILE A 19 6.45 -4.85 -8.95
C ILE A 19 7.48 -5.93 -8.64
N ILE A 20 8.61 -5.91 -9.32
CA ILE A 20 9.75 -6.79 -9.04
C ILE A 20 10.79 -5.94 -8.32
N LEU A 21 11.03 -6.24 -7.06
CA LEU A 21 12.07 -5.61 -6.26
C LEU A 21 13.47 -6.12 -6.66
N ASP A 22 14.52 -5.39 -6.26
CA ASP A 22 15.91 -5.78 -6.57
C ASP A 22 16.29 -7.14 -5.95
N ASN A 23 15.69 -7.50 -4.81
CA ASN A 23 15.83 -8.82 -4.19
C ASN A 23 14.94 -9.90 -4.85
N LYS A 24 14.47 -9.68 -6.07
CA LYS A 24 13.60 -10.57 -6.87
C LYS A 24 12.21 -10.84 -6.26
N ARG A 25 11.83 -10.24 -5.13
CA ARG A 25 10.47 -10.35 -4.61
C ARG A 25 9.47 -9.74 -5.58
N CYS A 26 8.33 -10.41 -5.74
CA CYS A 26 7.24 -9.98 -6.60
C CYS A 26 6.05 -9.52 -5.76
N ILE A 27 5.61 -8.29 -6.00
CA ILE A 27 4.41 -7.70 -5.39
C ILE A 27 3.37 -7.52 -6.48
N PRO A 28 2.33 -8.38 -6.55
CA PRO A 28 1.20 -8.13 -7.43
C PRO A 28 0.46 -6.88 -6.94
N VAL A 29 0.11 -5.98 -7.86
CA VAL A 29 -0.65 -4.75 -7.55
C VAL A 29 -2.12 -5.03 -7.78
N PRO A 30 -2.96 -5.12 -6.72
CA PRO A 30 -4.37 -5.42 -6.88
C PRO A 30 -5.16 -4.22 -7.42
N SER A 31 -6.24 -4.53 -8.16
CA SER A 31 -7.32 -3.58 -8.43
C SER A 31 -8.52 -3.96 -7.57
N GLN A 32 -8.85 -3.12 -6.58
CA GLN A 32 -9.95 -3.42 -5.64
C GLN A 32 -11.29 -3.63 -6.34
N TYR A 33 -11.54 -2.93 -7.44
CA TYR A 33 -12.82 -3.00 -8.17
C TYR A 33 -13.04 -4.33 -8.90
N ASN A 34 -11.99 -5.10 -9.14
CA ASN A 34 -12.08 -6.36 -9.88
C ASN A 34 -12.18 -7.61 -8.99
N PHE A 35 -12.47 -7.45 -7.70
CA PHE A 35 -12.79 -8.54 -6.80
C PHE A 35 -14.31 -8.76 -6.73
N LYS A 36 -14.75 -10.02 -6.58
CA LYS A 36 -16.17 -10.36 -6.44
C LYS A 36 -16.80 -9.78 -5.16
N SER A 37 -16.02 -9.63 -4.10
CA SER A 37 -16.49 -9.09 -2.83
C SER A 37 -16.85 -7.61 -2.96
N ASN A 38 -18.12 -7.27 -2.73
CA ASN A 38 -18.61 -5.89 -2.66
C ASN A 38 -17.85 -5.09 -1.60
N PHE A 39 -17.49 -5.73 -0.51
CA PHE A 39 -16.72 -5.11 0.55
C PHE A 39 -15.34 -4.65 0.06
N ILE A 40 -14.58 -5.52 -0.65
CA ILE A 40 -13.28 -5.15 -1.22
C ILE A 40 -13.44 -4.01 -2.24
N ARG A 41 -14.51 -4.06 -3.05
CA ARG A 41 -14.75 -3.00 -4.07
C ARG A 41 -15.03 -1.64 -3.46
N ARG A 42 -15.75 -1.57 -2.34
CA ARG A 42 -16.17 -0.30 -1.71
C ARG A 42 -15.16 0.24 -0.69
N HIS A 43 -14.48 -0.64 0.04
CA HIS A 43 -13.66 -0.28 1.20
C HIS A 43 -12.23 -0.85 1.14
N GLY A 44 -11.81 -1.35 -0.01
CA GLY A 44 -10.62 -2.18 -0.13
C GLY A 44 -9.29 -1.45 -0.27
N CYS A 45 -9.24 -0.11 -0.35
CA CYS A 45 -7.98 0.60 -0.56
C CYS A 45 -6.95 0.30 0.54
N SER A 46 -7.33 0.41 1.80
CA SER A 46 -6.45 0.06 2.93
C SER A 46 -6.09 -1.43 2.95
N LEU A 47 -7.04 -2.30 2.56
CA LEU A 47 -6.78 -3.74 2.44
C LEU A 47 -5.78 -4.05 1.31
N VAL A 48 -5.84 -3.32 0.19
CA VAL A 48 -4.85 -3.38 -0.89
C VAL A 48 -3.47 -2.96 -0.36
N GLY A 49 -3.41 -1.86 0.38
CA GLY A 49 -2.20 -1.41 1.05
C GLY A 49 -1.64 -2.47 2.01
N PHE A 50 -2.48 -3.05 2.86
CA PHE A 50 -2.12 -4.14 3.76
C PHE A 50 -1.55 -5.35 3.02
N TYR A 51 -2.24 -5.81 1.96
CA TYR A 51 -1.75 -6.88 1.11
C TYR A 51 -0.39 -6.58 0.50
N MET A 52 -0.22 -5.39 -0.10
CA MET A 52 1.03 -5.00 -0.74
C MET A 52 2.18 -4.90 0.29
N ALA A 53 1.92 -4.39 1.50
CA ALA A 53 2.89 -4.34 2.58
C ALA A 53 3.35 -5.73 3.02
N LEU A 54 2.43 -6.69 3.19
CA LEU A 54 2.78 -8.08 3.49
C LEU A 54 3.64 -8.70 2.38
N ARG A 55 3.27 -8.48 1.11
CA ARG A 55 4.05 -8.95 -0.05
C ARG A 55 5.43 -8.30 -0.10
N PHE A 56 5.54 -7.01 0.23
CA PHE A 56 6.81 -6.30 0.33
C PHE A 56 7.73 -6.93 1.38
N ARG A 57 7.18 -7.39 2.50
CA ARG A 57 7.90 -8.13 3.55
C ARG A 57 8.13 -9.61 3.23
N GLY A 58 7.67 -10.10 2.07
CA GLY A 58 7.85 -11.48 1.64
C GLY A 58 6.75 -12.45 2.10
N ILE A 59 5.73 -11.95 2.81
CA ILE A 59 4.60 -12.78 3.28
C ILE A 59 3.64 -13.05 2.14
N LYS A 60 3.42 -14.32 1.81
CA LYS A 60 2.62 -14.76 0.64
C LYS A 60 1.12 -14.95 0.94
N LYS A 61 0.48 -14.01 1.65
CA LYS A 61 -0.99 -14.04 1.80
C LYS A 61 -1.68 -13.55 0.53
N ASN A 62 -2.85 -14.11 0.23
CA ASN A 62 -3.73 -13.58 -0.83
C ASN A 62 -4.72 -12.55 -0.25
N MET A 63 -5.47 -11.86 -1.14
CA MET A 63 -6.41 -10.81 -0.73
C MET A 63 -7.52 -11.32 0.20
N GLN A 64 -8.02 -12.55 -0.03
CA GLN A 64 -9.06 -13.14 0.83
C GLN A 64 -8.53 -13.46 2.22
N GLN A 65 -7.30 -13.96 2.32
CA GLN A 65 -6.63 -14.18 3.61
C GLN A 65 -6.38 -12.87 4.35
N CYS A 66 -6.01 -11.80 3.64
CA CYS A 66 -5.89 -10.47 4.23
C CYS A 66 -7.23 -9.95 4.76
N LEU A 67 -8.31 -10.12 3.99
CA LEU A 67 -9.67 -9.75 4.39
C LEU A 67 -10.13 -10.53 5.63
N SER A 68 -9.95 -11.85 5.63
CA SER A 68 -10.30 -12.71 6.78
C SER A 68 -9.53 -12.32 8.02
N TYR A 69 -8.23 -12.05 7.88
CA TYR A 69 -7.40 -11.61 8.99
C TYR A 69 -7.87 -10.26 9.55
N ALA A 70 -8.09 -9.27 8.67
CA ALA A 70 -8.55 -7.95 9.07
C ALA A 70 -9.88 -8.01 9.84
N ARG A 71 -10.83 -8.81 9.37
CA ARG A 71 -12.13 -8.99 10.05
C ARG A 71 -12.03 -9.69 11.39
N ARG A 72 -11.28 -10.80 11.45
CA ARG A 72 -11.23 -11.68 12.65
C ARG A 72 -10.27 -11.16 13.71
N ARG A 73 -9.11 -10.66 13.33
CA ARG A 73 -8.02 -10.30 14.25
C ARG A 73 -7.92 -8.82 14.54
N LEU A 74 -8.21 -7.98 13.54
CA LEU A 74 -8.19 -6.54 13.72
C LEU A 74 -9.56 -5.98 14.08
N LYS A 75 -10.61 -6.81 14.05
CA LYS A 75 -12.02 -6.42 14.30
C LYS A 75 -12.44 -5.21 13.45
N CYS A 76 -11.84 -5.04 12.28
CA CYS A 76 -12.18 -3.96 11.37
C CYS A 76 -13.56 -4.23 10.77
N GLY A 77 -14.50 -3.31 10.99
CA GLY A 77 -15.83 -3.32 10.37
C GLY A 77 -15.79 -2.81 8.93
N ALA A 78 -16.58 -1.79 8.63
CA ALA A 78 -16.64 -1.17 7.29
C ALA A 78 -15.40 -0.30 6.96
N LYS A 79 -14.61 0.09 7.95
CA LYS A 79 -13.40 0.91 7.78
C LYS A 79 -12.17 0.15 8.25
N TYR A 80 -11.06 0.33 7.54
CA TYR A 80 -9.74 -0.19 7.91
C TYR A 80 -8.80 0.99 8.19
N PRO A 81 -8.79 1.55 9.41
CA PRO A 81 -7.90 2.65 9.73
C PRO A 81 -6.44 2.21 9.63
N LEU A 82 -5.57 3.12 9.21
CA LEU A 82 -4.14 2.81 9.05
C LEU A 82 -3.48 2.32 10.33
N THR A 83 -3.94 2.76 11.50
CA THR A 83 -3.46 2.25 12.80
C THR A 83 -3.66 0.75 12.94
N GLU A 84 -4.84 0.25 12.56
CA GLU A 84 -5.14 -1.19 12.61
C GLU A 84 -4.36 -1.97 11.53
N ILE A 85 -4.19 -1.39 10.35
CA ILE A 85 -3.34 -1.97 9.30
C ILE A 85 -1.90 -2.06 9.77
N CYS A 86 -1.36 -1.02 10.41
CA CYS A 86 -0.03 -1.01 11.01
C CYS A 86 0.11 -2.12 12.06
N ARG A 87 -0.85 -2.21 12.99
CA ARG A 87 -0.90 -3.27 14.00
C ARG A 87 -0.91 -4.66 13.35
N GLY A 88 -1.74 -4.85 12.33
CA GLY A 88 -1.86 -6.12 11.61
C GLY A 88 -0.57 -6.55 10.91
N ILE A 89 0.15 -5.61 10.29
CA ILE A 89 1.46 -5.88 9.68
C ILE A 89 2.44 -6.34 10.76
N ASN A 90 2.50 -5.63 11.88
CA ASN A 90 3.42 -5.93 12.98
C ASN A 90 3.11 -7.23 13.72
N MET A 91 1.85 -7.68 13.69
CA MET A 91 1.46 -9.00 14.25
C MET A 91 1.84 -10.17 13.33
N ILE A 92 1.90 -9.94 12.01
CA ILE A 92 2.20 -10.99 11.03
C ILE A 92 3.69 -11.06 10.72
N CYS A 93 4.38 -9.91 10.68
CA CYS A 93 5.78 -9.80 10.33
C CYS A 93 6.65 -9.74 11.58
N SER A 94 7.69 -10.56 11.63
CA SER A 94 8.73 -10.44 12.66
C SER A 94 9.42 -9.06 12.57
N GLY A 95 9.92 -8.56 13.72
CA GLY A 95 10.66 -7.30 13.79
C GLY A 95 9.82 -6.03 13.73
N LYS A 96 8.49 -6.13 13.78
CA LYS A 96 7.57 -4.98 13.80
C LYS A 96 7.92 -3.90 12.75
N PRO A 97 7.92 -4.25 11.44
CA PRO A 97 8.45 -3.38 10.40
C PRO A 97 7.58 -2.18 10.07
N ALA A 98 6.39 -2.06 10.61
CA ALA A 98 5.45 -0.99 10.30
C ALA A 98 5.43 0.06 11.42
N VAL A 99 5.58 1.32 11.05
CA VAL A 99 5.48 2.47 11.99
C VAL A 99 4.41 3.42 11.46
N TYR A 100 3.39 3.67 12.29
CA TYR A 100 2.36 4.64 12.00
C TYR A 100 2.82 6.05 12.38
N HIS A 101 2.61 7.00 11.48
CA HIS A 101 2.89 8.42 11.69
C HIS A 101 1.60 9.23 11.50
N LYS A 102 1.20 9.93 12.54
CA LYS A 102 0.05 10.86 12.50
C LYS A 102 0.36 12.11 11.66
N SER A 103 1.65 12.45 11.54
CA SER A 103 2.11 13.57 10.73
C SER A 103 3.54 13.33 10.25
N MET A 104 3.81 13.59 8.97
CA MET A 104 5.15 13.52 8.38
C MET A 104 5.37 14.72 7.44
N SER A 105 6.57 15.32 7.48
CA SER A 105 6.99 16.30 6.48
C SER A 105 7.36 15.63 5.15
N ASN A 106 7.41 16.41 4.07
CA ASN A 106 7.87 15.93 2.76
C ASN A 106 9.27 15.33 2.84
N ASP A 107 10.21 16.00 3.53
CA ASP A 107 11.58 15.55 3.66
C ASP A 107 11.68 14.20 4.36
N ARG A 108 10.87 14.01 5.40
CA ARG A 108 10.81 12.73 6.12
C ARG A 108 10.26 11.60 5.26
N ILE A 109 9.22 11.88 4.47
CA ILE A 109 8.67 10.92 3.50
C ILE A 109 9.73 10.56 2.46
N GLU A 110 10.37 11.57 1.87
CA GLU A 110 11.45 11.39 0.89
C GLU A 110 12.60 10.58 1.47
N ALA A 111 13.04 10.86 2.70
CA ALA A 111 14.10 10.13 3.36
C ALA A 111 13.76 8.64 3.53
N HIS A 112 12.52 8.31 3.90
CA HIS A 112 12.07 6.92 3.97
C HIS A 112 12.03 6.25 2.60
N LEU A 113 11.52 6.94 1.58
CA LEU A 113 11.48 6.40 0.21
C LEU A 113 12.88 6.18 -0.36
N LYS A 114 13.85 7.08 -0.09
CA LYS A 114 15.27 6.92 -0.46
C LYS A 114 15.92 5.68 0.19
N LYS A 115 15.54 5.35 1.43
CA LYS A 115 15.96 4.12 2.11
C LYS A 115 15.30 2.85 1.55
N GLY A 116 14.42 2.98 0.55
CA GLY A 116 13.69 1.86 -0.07
C GLY A 116 12.53 1.34 0.77
N HIS A 117 12.03 2.12 1.73
CA HIS A 117 10.83 1.78 2.49
C HIS A 117 9.60 1.95 1.62
N MET A 118 8.55 1.18 1.90
CA MET A 118 7.21 1.37 1.35
C MET A 118 6.42 2.31 2.26
N ILE A 119 5.62 3.20 1.67
CA ILE A 119 4.72 4.06 2.45
C ILE A 119 3.28 3.78 2.03
N LEU A 120 2.42 3.54 3.01
CA LEU A 120 0.97 3.59 2.87
C LEU A 120 0.50 4.98 3.30
N PHE A 121 -0.25 5.65 2.46
CA PHE A 121 -0.58 7.06 2.62
C PHE A 121 -2.08 7.28 2.48
N GLU A 122 -2.69 8.07 3.35
CA GLU A 122 -4.10 8.50 3.23
C GLU A 122 -4.19 9.84 2.50
N GLU A 123 -5.03 9.90 1.49
CA GLU A 123 -5.31 11.10 0.70
C GLU A 123 -6.80 11.31 0.48
N GLY A 124 -7.17 12.54 0.19
CA GLY A 124 -8.47 12.91 -0.36
C GLY A 124 -9.66 12.86 0.61
N ASN A 125 -10.79 13.34 0.09
CA ASN A 125 -12.10 13.21 0.70
C ASN A 125 -13.07 12.66 -0.37
N PRO A 126 -13.60 11.42 -0.25
CA PRO A 126 -13.41 10.50 0.89
C PRO A 126 -11.96 9.96 1.02
N ILE A 127 -11.60 9.60 2.24
CA ILE A 127 -10.26 9.08 2.56
C ILE A 127 -9.94 7.85 1.69
N HIS A 128 -8.80 7.91 1.01
CA HIS A 128 -8.30 6.86 0.15
C HIS A 128 -6.85 6.50 0.51
N THR A 129 -6.56 5.21 0.60
CA THR A 129 -5.21 4.72 0.88
C THR A 129 -4.47 4.42 -0.42
N VAL A 130 -3.30 4.98 -0.58
CA VAL A 130 -2.38 4.72 -1.68
C VAL A 130 -1.06 4.15 -1.20
N VAL A 131 -0.31 3.53 -2.10
CA VAL A 131 1.01 2.97 -1.83
C VAL A 131 2.06 3.76 -2.59
N LEU A 132 3.08 4.24 -1.89
CA LEU A 132 4.24 4.89 -2.49
C LEU A 132 5.47 3.99 -2.40
N LEU A 133 6.21 3.90 -3.50
CA LEU A 133 7.51 3.24 -3.61
C LEU A 133 8.45 4.07 -4.47
N ARG A 134 9.74 4.10 -4.11
CA ARG A 134 10.77 4.73 -4.93
C ARG A 134 11.57 3.67 -5.70
N ASP A 135 11.81 3.92 -6.96
CA ASP A 135 12.82 3.23 -7.74
C ASP A 135 14.17 3.95 -7.54
N ASN A 136 15.05 3.38 -6.73
CA ASN A 136 16.32 4.01 -6.39
C ASN A 136 17.28 4.14 -7.59
N LYS A 137 17.09 3.35 -8.67
CA LYS A 137 17.90 3.48 -9.89
C LYS A 137 17.54 4.72 -10.69
N THR A 138 16.26 5.01 -10.81
CA THR A 138 15.75 6.16 -11.61
C THR A 138 15.36 7.36 -10.76
N GLY A 139 15.33 7.22 -9.43
CA GLY A 139 14.84 8.25 -8.53
C GLY A 139 13.32 8.46 -8.55
N ARG A 140 12.59 7.77 -9.43
CA ARG A 140 11.14 7.97 -9.62
C ARG A 140 10.35 7.45 -8.43
N VAL A 141 9.41 8.25 -7.93
CA VAL A 141 8.40 7.81 -6.95
C VAL A 141 7.18 7.30 -7.70
N TRP A 142 6.79 6.08 -7.39
CA TRP A 142 5.62 5.43 -7.96
C TRP A 142 4.48 5.39 -6.95
N ARG A 143 3.32 5.81 -7.41
CA ARG A 143 2.04 5.74 -6.71
C ARG A 143 1.21 4.60 -7.27
N PHE A 144 0.73 3.73 -6.40
CA PHE A 144 -0.18 2.64 -6.73
C PHE A 144 -1.50 2.84 -6.01
N SER A 145 -2.58 2.83 -6.79
CA SER A 145 -3.94 2.99 -6.30
C SER A 145 -4.88 2.29 -7.26
N ASP A 146 -5.81 1.49 -6.74
CA ASP A 146 -6.90 0.85 -7.51
C ASP A 146 -6.46 0.08 -8.74
N GLY A 147 -5.29 -0.54 -8.68
CA GLY A 147 -4.68 -1.23 -9.81
C GLY A 147 -4.03 -0.32 -10.85
N ARG A 148 -4.02 0.99 -10.60
CA ARG A 148 -3.31 1.98 -11.43
C ARG A 148 -1.90 2.21 -10.89
N LYS A 149 -1.01 2.65 -11.76
CA LYS A 149 0.34 3.11 -11.41
C LYS A 149 0.59 4.46 -12.06
N ASN A 150 1.14 5.39 -11.29
CA ASN A 150 1.52 6.72 -11.79
C ASN A 150 2.89 7.10 -11.23
N VAL A 151 3.66 7.87 -11.98
CA VAL A 151 4.82 8.58 -11.43
C VAL A 151 4.30 9.82 -10.73
N THR A 152 4.84 10.10 -9.56
CA THR A 152 4.44 11.24 -8.74
C THR A 152 5.64 11.84 -8.01
N THR A 153 5.43 12.93 -7.31
CA THR A 153 6.36 13.50 -6.33
C THR A 153 5.70 13.51 -4.96
N VAL A 154 6.50 13.51 -3.90
CA VAL A 154 5.97 13.59 -2.53
C VAL A 154 5.18 14.89 -2.32
N GLU A 155 5.67 16.00 -2.87
CA GLU A 155 4.99 17.29 -2.83
C GLU A 155 3.60 17.24 -3.48
N LYS A 156 3.48 16.62 -4.68
CA LYS A 156 2.21 16.45 -5.39
C LYS A 156 1.22 15.61 -4.59
N GLU A 157 1.68 14.51 -3.98
CA GLU A 157 0.82 13.67 -3.13
C GLU A 157 0.39 14.43 -1.86
N ASN A 158 1.28 15.22 -1.29
CA ASN A 158 0.99 16.02 -0.10
C ASN A 158 -0.06 17.13 -0.34
N LYS A 159 -0.12 17.69 -1.56
CA LYS A 159 -1.14 18.66 -1.95
C LYS A 159 -2.56 18.06 -2.02
N LYS A 160 -2.67 16.71 -2.12
CA LYS A 160 -3.97 15.99 -2.13
C LYS A 160 -4.51 15.70 -0.74
N LYS A 161 -4.00 16.35 0.29
CA LYS A 161 -4.45 16.16 1.68
C LYS A 161 -5.95 16.30 1.83
N CYS A 162 -6.51 15.51 2.75
CA CYS A 162 -7.78 15.88 3.37
C CYS A 162 -7.66 17.28 3.97
N THR A 163 -8.59 18.15 3.62
CA THR A 163 -8.69 19.50 4.18
C THR A 163 -8.51 19.43 5.70
N ASN A 164 -7.54 20.21 6.22
CA ASN A 164 -7.24 20.43 7.64
C ASN A 164 -6.53 19.32 8.43
N GLU A 165 -6.11 18.20 7.85
CA GLU A 165 -5.33 17.21 8.59
C GLU A 165 -3.89 17.06 8.08
N LYS A 166 -2.97 16.95 9.06
CA LYS A 166 -1.57 16.60 8.78
C LYS A 166 -1.50 15.21 8.16
N TYR A 167 -0.53 15.00 7.29
CA TYR A 167 -0.27 13.74 6.63
C TYR A 167 -0.29 12.53 7.58
N LYS A 168 -1.10 11.52 7.26
CA LYS A 168 -1.15 10.24 7.96
C LYS A 168 -0.61 9.13 7.07
N GLY A 169 0.29 8.34 7.58
CA GLY A 169 0.86 7.24 6.82
C GLY A 169 1.51 6.18 7.67
N ILE A 170 1.78 5.04 7.03
CA ILE A 170 2.58 3.95 7.59
C ILE A 170 3.85 3.82 6.78
N VAL A 171 4.98 3.84 7.46
CA VAL A 171 6.27 3.46 6.88
C VAL A 171 6.49 1.98 7.12
N ILE A 172 6.74 1.23 6.04
CA ILE A 172 7.12 -0.18 6.10
C ILE A 172 8.60 -0.28 5.80
N VAL A 173 9.36 -0.64 6.81
CA VAL A 173 10.81 -0.85 6.71
C VAL A 173 11.08 -2.09 5.85
N LYS A 174 12.13 -2.02 5.04
CA LYS A 174 12.55 -3.11 4.15
C LYS A 174 13.07 -4.33 4.90
#